data_57a078c4d1e224a3636d7b59618746bf
#
_entry.id   57a078c4d1e224a3636d7b59618746bf
#
_cell.length_a   1.000
_cell.length_b   1.000
_cell.length_c   1.000
_cell.angle_alpha   90.00
_cell.angle_beta   90.00
_cell.angle_gamma   90.00
#
_symmetry.space_group_name_H-M   'P 1'
#
loop_
_entity.id
_entity.type
_entity.pdbx_description
1 polymer ?
#
loop_
_entity_poly.entity_id
_entity_poly.type
_entity_poly.pdbx_seq_one_letter_code
_entity_poly.pdbx_strand_id
1 'polypeptide(L)'
;MKRIVVILLSLVIVTGGLVGCSNQPKINIVSKSSDSSEMPGKEAAFPRTYIDSKGNKIIIEKQPQRLAMVAFPLVETMFALNTPPVAAPQVTVMSQWDSLKPYLAANSLIDLGSQTSINLEKLLDVGPDLIIGTRYNEEIYDELSKIAPVVLLDTQPLSLDWRSVPREIAKVIGKEQDAEARIAQLEWLIVQSRDKLLPYQEETFAFLALADKGSFGVFGKQNYPAFFDGQSGLGLHAPNGYPERTGRISLERLAELNPDHIFLMKVAGIEKKLEDLKGNSIWSALQAVKGGHVYFVDRSGFTVGIVATEYGVKNVVKTLTK
;
A
#
# COMPACT_ATOMS: atom_id res chain seq x y z
N MET A 1 -27.32 -48.59 31.78
CA MET A 1 -28.06 -49.62 31.02
C MET A 1 -27.97 -49.29 29.56
N LYS A 2 -27.09 -49.99 28.82
CA LYS A 2 -27.35 -50.79 27.59
C LYS A 2 -28.07 -50.01 26.49
N ARG A 3 -27.60 -49.84 25.27
CA ARG A 3 -27.04 -50.86 24.34
C ARG A 3 -26.18 -50.20 23.23
N ILE A 4 -25.07 -50.83 22.97
CA ILE A 4 -24.22 -50.79 21.82
C ILE A 4 -24.92 -51.54 20.66
N VAL A 5 -24.89 -51.01 19.43
CA VAL A 5 -25.07 -51.81 18.20
C VAL A 5 -23.95 -51.46 17.22
N VAL A 6 -23.11 -52.44 17.05
CA VAL A 6 -22.09 -52.54 15.98
C VAL A 6 -22.75 -53.34 14.85
N ILE A 7 -22.61 -52.90 13.60
CA ILE A 7 -22.84 -53.76 12.44
C ILE A 7 -21.62 -53.58 11.48
N LEU A 8 -21.02 -54.72 11.25
CA LEU A 8 -19.87 -54.99 10.37
C LEU A 8 -20.36 -55.55 9.02
N LEU A 9 -19.46 -55.46 8.03
CA LEU A 9 -19.31 -56.29 6.80
C LEU A 9 -20.21 -55.91 5.62
N SER A 10 -19.69 -55.79 4.42
CA SER A 10 -18.92 -56.76 3.67
C SER A 10 -18.26 -56.21 2.40
N LEU A 11 -17.08 -56.72 2.16
CA LEU A 11 -16.21 -56.63 1.01
C LEU A 11 -16.77 -57.52 -0.14
N VAL A 12 -16.84 -57.00 -1.40
CA VAL A 12 -16.99 -57.83 -2.60
C VAL A 12 -15.95 -57.41 -3.63
N ILE A 13 -14.96 -58.28 -3.89
CA ILE A 13 -14.02 -58.25 -4.97
C ILE A 13 -14.65 -58.98 -6.14
N VAL A 14 -14.71 -58.35 -7.32
CA VAL A 14 -14.95 -59.05 -8.60
C VAL A 14 -13.85 -58.67 -9.59
N THR A 15 -12.99 -59.66 -9.87
CA THR A 15 -12.02 -59.69 -10.96
C THR A 15 -12.70 -60.15 -12.22
N GLY A 16 -12.52 -59.44 -13.33
CA GLY A 16 -12.94 -59.88 -14.64
C GLY A 16 -12.12 -59.18 -15.74
N GLY A 17 -11.12 -59.88 -16.27
CA GLY A 17 -10.36 -59.44 -17.40
C GLY A 17 -11.09 -59.76 -18.72
N LEU A 18 -10.92 -58.92 -19.72
CA LEU A 18 -11.06 -59.27 -21.12
C LEU A 18 -10.14 -58.41 -22.01
N VAL A 19 -9.34 -59.12 -22.79
CA VAL A 19 -8.43 -58.62 -23.81
C VAL A 19 -9.25 -58.15 -25.01
N GLY A 20 -8.94 -56.98 -25.53
CA GLY A 20 -9.49 -56.46 -26.79
C GLY A 20 -8.45 -55.62 -27.53
N CYS A 21 -7.80 -56.19 -28.54
CA CYS A 21 -6.97 -55.48 -29.53
C CYS A 21 -7.87 -54.66 -30.45
N SER A 22 -7.57 -53.38 -30.67
CA SER A 22 -7.91 -52.72 -31.91
C SER A 22 -7.03 -51.49 -32.19
N ASN A 23 -6.55 -51.42 -33.38
CA ASN A 23 -5.74 -50.46 -34.11
C ASN A 23 -5.87 -48.99 -33.69
N GLN A 24 -4.71 -48.37 -33.39
CA GLN A 24 -4.57 -46.92 -33.42
C GLN A 24 -3.84 -46.46 -34.68
N PRO A 25 -4.30 -45.38 -35.34
CA PRO A 25 -3.49 -44.67 -36.32
C PRO A 25 -2.45 -43.80 -35.63
N LYS A 26 -1.20 -43.89 -36.08
CA LYS A 26 -0.07 -43.06 -35.64
C LYS A 26 -0.32 -41.62 -36.09
N ILE A 27 -0.63 -40.75 -35.14
CA ILE A 27 -0.53 -39.29 -35.31
C ILE A 27 0.83 -38.87 -34.82
N ASN A 28 1.68 -38.40 -35.73
CA ASN A 28 2.94 -37.71 -35.39
C ASN A 28 2.62 -36.39 -34.74
N ILE A 29 2.73 -36.32 -33.43
CA ILE A 29 2.75 -35.04 -32.71
C ILE A 29 4.21 -34.59 -32.70
N VAL A 30 4.47 -33.53 -33.48
CA VAL A 30 5.69 -32.73 -33.38
C VAL A 30 5.62 -32.05 -32.00
N SER A 31 6.44 -32.52 -31.09
CA SER A 31 6.63 -31.89 -29.78
C SER A 31 7.33 -30.54 -29.94
N LYS A 32 6.51 -29.48 -30.00
CA LYS A 32 6.99 -28.12 -29.79
C LYS A 32 7.11 -27.90 -28.25
N SER A 33 8.29 -28.15 -27.74
CA SER A 33 8.66 -27.84 -26.36
C SER A 33 8.72 -26.34 -26.20
N SER A 34 7.72 -25.74 -25.56
CA SER A 34 7.81 -24.48 -24.84
C SER A 34 6.54 -24.29 -24.03
N ASP A 35 6.53 -24.87 -22.86
CA ASP A 35 5.71 -24.36 -21.76
C ASP A 35 6.43 -24.69 -20.47
N SER A 36 7.26 -23.74 -20.04
CA SER A 36 7.78 -23.72 -18.69
C SER A 36 6.67 -23.21 -17.80
N SER A 37 5.84 -24.12 -17.29
CA SER A 37 5.04 -23.86 -16.11
C SER A 37 6.00 -23.55 -14.95
N GLU A 38 6.28 -22.29 -14.69
CA GLU A 38 6.98 -21.85 -13.51
C GLU A 38 6.21 -22.33 -12.28
N MET A 39 6.81 -23.24 -11.56
CA MET A 39 6.34 -23.60 -10.22
C MET A 39 6.46 -22.38 -9.30
N PRO A 40 5.44 -22.04 -8.50
CA PRO A 40 5.57 -20.99 -7.50
C PRO A 40 6.53 -21.50 -6.40
N GLY A 41 7.73 -20.92 -6.33
CA GLY A 41 8.67 -21.28 -5.27
C GLY A 41 10.14 -20.96 -5.50
N LYS A 42 10.55 -20.39 -6.63
CA LYS A 42 11.92 -19.91 -6.79
C LYS A 42 11.99 -18.42 -6.51
N GLU A 43 12.67 -18.02 -5.44
CA GLU A 43 13.14 -16.64 -5.30
C GLU A 43 13.84 -16.24 -6.60
N ALA A 44 13.46 -15.08 -7.16
CA ALA A 44 13.98 -14.67 -8.44
C ALA A 44 15.51 -14.51 -8.38
N ALA A 45 16.20 -15.27 -9.23
CA ALA A 45 17.66 -15.38 -9.20
C ALA A 45 18.35 -14.03 -9.50
N PHE A 46 19.49 -13.81 -8.88
CA PHE A 46 20.46 -12.78 -9.26
C PHE A 46 21.57 -13.40 -10.14
N PRO A 47 22.24 -12.65 -11.04
CA PRO A 47 22.00 -11.22 -11.30
C PRO A 47 20.67 -10.94 -11.99
N ARG A 48 20.11 -9.77 -11.76
CA ARG A 48 18.91 -9.31 -12.44
C ARG A 48 19.12 -7.95 -13.10
N THR A 49 18.38 -7.73 -14.17
CA THR A 49 18.42 -6.44 -14.88
C THR A 49 17.11 -5.69 -14.60
N TYR A 50 17.24 -4.42 -14.24
CA TYR A 50 16.13 -3.51 -14.09
C TYR A 50 16.29 -2.33 -15.08
N ILE A 51 15.19 -1.92 -15.70
CA ILE A 51 15.14 -0.70 -16.52
C ILE A 51 14.45 0.37 -15.69
N ASP A 52 15.18 1.41 -15.33
CA ASP A 52 14.65 2.48 -14.46
C ASP A 52 13.80 3.51 -15.24
N SER A 53 13.26 4.51 -14.53
CA SER A 53 12.41 5.55 -15.11
C SER A 53 13.12 6.43 -16.15
N LYS A 54 14.45 6.47 -16.14
CA LYS A 54 15.28 7.17 -17.17
C LYS A 54 15.58 6.29 -18.38
N GLY A 55 15.23 5.00 -18.34
CA GLY A 55 15.61 4.02 -19.35
C GLY A 55 17.02 3.44 -19.15
N ASN A 56 17.68 3.70 -18.02
CA ASN A 56 18.97 3.10 -17.71
C ASN A 56 18.80 1.60 -17.42
N LYS A 57 19.71 0.79 -17.95
CA LYS A 57 19.81 -0.62 -17.66
C LYS A 57 20.73 -0.84 -16.47
N ILE A 58 20.15 -1.15 -15.31
CA ILE A 58 20.89 -1.40 -14.09
C ILE A 58 21.00 -2.93 -13.90
N ILE A 59 22.23 -3.42 -13.70
CA ILE A 59 22.49 -4.82 -13.37
C ILE A 59 22.70 -4.90 -11.87
N ILE A 60 21.86 -5.70 -11.19
CA ILE A 60 21.93 -5.95 -9.75
C ILE A 60 22.52 -7.35 -9.60
N GLU A 61 23.82 -7.41 -9.30
CA GLU A 61 24.61 -8.65 -9.33
C GLU A 61 24.20 -9.68 -8.27
N LYS A 62 23.75 -9.21 -7.12
CA LYS A 62 23.30 -10.02 -5.98
C LYS A 62 22.18 -9.34 -5.25
N GLN A 63 21.47 -10.08 -4.42
CA GLN A 63 20.43 -9.52 -3.57
C GLN A 63 21.01 -8.42 -2.67
N PRO A 64 20.48 -7.19 -2.76
CA PRO A 64 20.97 -6.09 -1.95
C PRO A 64 20.78 -6.33 -0.46
N GLN A 65 21.79 -5.99 0.33
CA GLN A 65 21.80 -6.15 1.79
C GLN A 65 21.81 -4.80 2.52
N ARG A 66 22.30 -3.77 1.88
CA ARG A 66 22.43 -2.41 2.43
C ARG A 66 21.77 -1.39 1.52
N LEU A 67 20.45 -1.37 1.58
CA LEU A 67 19.62 -0.51 0.74
C LEU A 67 19.54 0.91 1.33
N ALA A 68 19.81 1.93 0.52
CA ALA A 68 19.46 3.30 0.85
C ALA A 68 18.28 3.77 0.02
N MET A 69 17.32 4.40 0.67
CA MET A 69 16.22 5.09 0.01
C MET A 69 16.51 6.58 -0.06
N VAL A 70 16.39 7.20 -1.24
CA VAL A 70 16.50 8.65 -1.37
C VAL A 70 15.17 9.32 -1.70
N ALA A 71 14.09 8.52 -1.74
CA ALA A 71 12.72 8.96 -1.94
C ALA A 71 11.86 8.62 -0.73
N PHE A 72 11.45 9.63 0.02
CA PHE A 72 10.68 9.53 1.24
C PHE A 72 9.40 8.66 1.14
N PRO A 73 8.54 8.79 0.10
CA PRO A 73 7.28 8.03 0.05
C PRO A 73 7.46 6.51 -0.10
N LEU A 74 8.65 6.05 -0.50
CA LEU A 74 8.90 4.63 -0.77
C LEU A 74 9.41 3.86 0.46
N VAL A 75 9.84 4.57 1.52
CA VAL A 75 10.51 3.97 2.69
C VAL A 75 9.60 2.98 3.42
N GLU A 76 8.31 3.26 3.53
CA GLU A 76 7.36 2.38 4.22
C GLU A 76 7.22 1.01 3.56
N THR A 77 7.35 0.95 2.24
CA THR A 77 7.30 -0.31 1.50
C THR A 77 8.45 -1.25 1.88
N MET A 78 9.63 -0.70 2.16
CA MET A 78 10.77 -1.48 2.61
C MET A 78 10.51 -2.17 3.95
N PHE A 79 9.82 -1.48 4.86
CA PHE A 79 9.38 -2.09 6.12
C PHE A 79 8.33 -3.19 5.88
N ALA A 80 7.40 -2.95 4.98
CA ALA A 80 6.37 -3.93 4.63
C ALA A 80 6.95 -5.21 4.04
N LEU A 81 8.08 -5.11 3.32
CA LEU A 81 8.81 -6.22 2.72
C LEU A 81 9.89 -6.85 3.65
N ASN A 82 9.88 -6.50 4.94
CA ASN A 82 10.87 -6.95 5.92
C ASN A 82 12.33 -6.71 5.47
N THR A 83 12.56 -5.61 4.77
CA THR A 83 13.87 -5.21 4.25
C THR A 83 14.11 -3.73 4.60
N PRO A 84 14.25 -3.39 5.89
CA PRO A 84 14.43 -2.00 6.32
C PRO A 84 15.65 -1.38 5.66
N PRO A 85 15.56 -0.15 5.12
CA PRO A 85 16.72 0.51 4.55
C PRO A 85 17.71 0.91 5.63
N VAL A 86 18.99 1.04 5.29
CA VAL A 86 20.03 1.51 6.22
C VAL A 86 20.01 3.05 6.36
N ALA A 87 19.49 3.75 5.36
CA ALA A 87 19.38 5.21 5.35
C ALA A 87 18.17 5.68 4.54
N ALA A 88 17.59 6.79 4.96
CA ALA A 88 16.47 7.43 4.27
C ALA A 88 16.40 8.93 4.59
N PRO A 89 15.77 9.76 3.73
CA PRO A 89 15.52 11.15 4.10
C PRO A 89 14.34 11.26 5.07
N GLN A 90 14.29 12.37 5.81
CA GLN A 90 13.16 12.74 6.69
C GLN A 90 12.82 11.70 7.79
N VAL A 91 13.79 10.95 8.28
CA VAL A 91 13.58 9.96 9.35
C VAL A 91 12.93 10.59 10.58
N THR A 92 13.38 11.79 10.96
CA THR A 92 12.78 12.56 12.08
C THR A 92 11.29 12.86 11.86
N VAL A 93 10.88 13.14 10.62
CA VAL A 93 9.45 13.37 10.28
C VAL A 93 8.67 12.06 10.34
N MET A 94 9.22 11.00 9.76
CA MET A 94 8.59 9.66 9.77
C MET A 94 8.41 9.11 11.19
N SER A 95 9.31 9.41 12.12
CA SER A 95 9.20 8.96 13.51
C SER A 95 7.98 9.52 14.26
N GLN A 96 7.36 10.58 13.73
CA GLN A 96 6.12 11.14 14.25
C GLN A 96 4.87 10.45 13.71
N TRP A 97 4.99 9.62 12.66
CA TRP A 97 3.88 8.94 12.02
C TRP A 97 3.49 7.67 12.77
N ASP A 98 2.25 7.59 13.21
CA ASP A 98 1.77 6.46 14.00
C ASP A 98 1.92 5.12 13.27
N SER A 99 1.77 5.09 11.95
CA SER A 99 1.95 3.89 11.15
C SER A 99 3.41 3.39 11.11
N LEU A 100 4.38 4.30 11.23
CA LEU A 100 5.81 3.99 11.08
C LEU A 100 6.56 3.88 12.42
N LYS A 101 6.00 4.40 13.51
CA LYS A 101 6.61 4.31 14.85
C LYS A 101 7.10 2.91 15.23
N PRO A 102 6.32 1.81 15.03
CA PRO A 102 6.78 0.48 15.42
C PRO A 102 8.02 0.04 14.62
N TYR A 103 8.06 0.38 13.34
CA TYR A 103 9.18 0.00 12.46
C TYR A 103 10.44 0.79 12.78
N LEU A 104 10.31 2.09 13.02
CA LEU A 104 11.44 2.97 13.34
C LEU A 104 11.97 2.73 14.76
N ALA A 105 11.15 2.29 15.69
CA ALA A 105 11.60 1.85 17.01
C ALA A 105 12.43 0.56 16.96
N ALA A 106 12.14 -0.31 15.99
CA ALA A 106 12.85 -1.59 15.82
C ALA A 106 14.09 -1.49 14.91
N ASN A 107 14.24 -0.40 14.14
CA ASN A 107 15.29 -0.25 13.14
C ASN A 107 15.97 1.12 13.24
N SER A 108 17.30 1.12 13.23
CA SER A 108 18.08 2.36 13.20
C SER A 108 18.33 2.78 11.76
N LEU A 109 17.68 3.86 11.32
CA LEU A 109 17.90 4.47 10.01
C LEU A 109 18.77 5.72 10.14
N ILE A 110 19.75 5.85 9.26
CA ILE A 110 20.52 7.10 9.14
C ILE A 110 19.65 8.14 8.41
N ASP A 111 19.46 9.31 9.04
CA ASP A 111 18.71 10.42 8.43
C ASP A 111 19.58 11.17 7.41
N LEU A 112 19.22 11.08 6.13
CA LEU A 112 19.91 11.74 5.02
C LEU A 112 19.48 13.21 4.83
N GLY A 113 18.68 13.76 5.74
CA GLY A 113 18.18 15.12 5.67
C GLY A 113 16.88 15.26 4.89
N SER A 114 16.75 16.35 4.12
CA SER A 114 15.55 16.62 3.32
C SER A 114 15.54 15.80 2.02
N GLN A 115 14.34 15.42 1.56
CA GLN A 115 14.19 14.77 0.24
C GLN A 115 14.67 15.65 -0.94
N THR A 116 14.58 16.97 -0.80
CA THR A 116 15.04 17.92 -1.81
C THR A 116 16.53 18.27 -1.67
N SER A 117 17.19 17.79 -0.60
CA SER A 117 18.61 18.05 -0.34
C SER A 117 19.19 16.89 0.45
N ILE A 118 19.50 15.81 -0.26
CA ILE A 118 20.09 14.59 0.30
C ILE A 118 21.53 14.86 0.75
N ASN A 119 21.89 14.45 1.95
CA ASN A 119 23.25 14.51 2.46
C ASN A 119 24.08 13.37 1.85
N LEU A 120 24.84 13.68 0.80
CA LEU A 120 25.64 12.70 0.04
C LEU A 120 26.84 12.17 0.86
N GLU A 121 27.40 12.98 1.77
CA GLU A 121 28.51 12.54 2.65
C GLU A 121 28.01 11.42 3.59
N LYS A 122 26.88 11.65 4.26
CA LYS A 122 26.25 10.61 5.08
C LYS A 122 25.89 9.36 4.27
N LEU A 123 25.39 9.54 3.05
CA LEU A 123 25.05 8.42 2.18
C LEU A 123 26.29 7.61 1.80
N LEU A 124 27.41 8.27 1.52
CA LEU A 124 28.70 7.64 1.25
C LEU A 124 29.21 6.87 2.49
N ASP A 125 29.16 7.48 3.66
CA ASP A 125 29.58 6.87 4.93
C ASP A 125 28.77 5.61 5.28
N VAL A 126 27.48 5.61 4.93
CA VAL A 126 26.61 4.45 5.10
C VAL A 126 27.05 3.29 4.23
N GLY A 127 27.65 3.52 3.07
CA GLY A 127 28.11 2.49 2.15
C GLY A 127 27.00 1.55 1.68
N PRO A 128 25.95 2.06 1.01
CA PRO A 128 24.89 1.23 0.47
C PRO A 128 25.40 0.37 -0.68
N ASP A 129 24.77 -0.79 -0.90
CA ASP A 129 25.02 -1.63 -2.08
C ASP A 129 23.97 -1.40 -3.20
N LEU A 130 22.89 -0.69 -2.89
CA LEU A 130 21.91 -0.19 -3.85
C LEU A 130 21.22 1.06 -3.31
N ILE A 131 20.99 2.03 -4.18
CA ILE A 131 20.21 3.24 -3.90
C ILE A 131 18.91 3.19 -4.71
N ILE A 132 17.76 3.38 -4.03
CA ILE A 132 16.46 3.47 -4.69
C ILE A 132 15.91 4.89 -4.50
N GLY A 133 15.56 5.51 -5.60
CA GLY A 133 14.96 6.84 -5.65
C GLY A 133 13.77 6.89 -6.59
N THR A 134 13.36 8.09 -6.94
CA THR A 134 12.34 8.37 -7.95
C THR A 134 12.86 9.39 -8.95
N ARG A 135 12.10 9.66 -9.99
CA ARG A 135 12.44 10.70 -10.96
C ARG A 135 12.74 12.08 -10.33
N TYR A 136 12.28 12.36 -9.12
CA TYR A 136 12.64 13.59 -8.40
C TYR A 136 14.11 13.63 -7.97
N ASN A 137 14.84 12.52 -8.07
CA ASN A 137 16.26 12.43 -7.77
C ASN A 137 17.12 12.43 -9.06
N GLU A 138 16.54 12.70 -10.25
CA GLU A 138 17.26 12.69 -11.53
C GLU A 138 18.37 13.72 -11.59
N GLU A 139 18.20 14.89 -10.97
CA GLU A 139 19.20 15.97 -10.96
C GLU A 139 20.49 15.57 -10.23
N ILE A 140 20.41 14.66 -9.26
CA ILE A 140 21.57 14.18 -8.48
C ILE A 140 21.95 12.74 -8.82
N TYR A 141 21.44 12.20 -9.94
CA TYR A 141 21.68 10.82 -10.33
C TYR A 141 23.17 10.50 -10.48
N ASP A 142 23.94 11.38 -11.11
CA ASP A 142 25.36 11.16 -11.36
C ASP A 142 26.18 11.15 -10.06
N GLU A 143 25.81 11.96 -9.08
CA GLU A 143 26.40 11.97 -7.74
C GLU A 143 26.06 10.69 -6.97
N LEU A 144 24.82 10.27 -7.01
CA LEU A 144 24.39 9.02 -6.39
C LEU A 144 25.08 7.80 -7.00
N SER A 145 25.25 7.79 -8.32
CA SER A 145 25.87 6.69 -9.07
C SER A 145 27.38 6.52 -8.78
N LYS A 146 28.04 7.54 -8.23
CA LYS A 146 29.42 7.44 -7.73
C LYS A 146 29.51 6.70 -6.41
N ILE A 147 28.40 6.57 -5.67
CA ILE A 147 28.35 5.93 -4.37
C ILE A 147 27.97 4.45 -4.51
N ALA A 148 26.87 4.15 -5.24
CA ALA A 148 26.37 2.81 -5.47
C ALA A 148 25.49 2.75 -6.73
N PRO A 149 25.13 1.56 -7.25
CA PRO A 149 24.11 1.44 -8.29
C PRO A 149 22.81 2.14 -7.87
N VAL A 150 22.19 2.86 -8.82
CA VAL A 150 20.97 3.65 -8.57
C VAL A 150 19.83 3.12 -9.42
N VAL A 151 18.66 2.94 -8.81
CA VAL A 151 17.41 2.64 -9.49
C VAL A 151 16.43 3.78 -9.22
N LEU A 152 15.96 4.45 -10.27
CA LEU A 152 14.91 5.47 -10.19
C LEU A 152 13.56 4.88 -10.61
N LEU A 153 12.62 4.79 -9.67
CA LEU A 153 11.27 4.31 -9.94
C LEU A 153 10.38 5.42 -10.51
N ASP A 154 9.56 5.09 -11.51
CA ASP A 154 8.47 5.96 -11.92
C ASP A 154 7.25 5.70 -11.01
N THR A 155 7.04 6.62 -10.08
CA THR A 155 5.96 6.50 -9.10
C THR A 155 4.63 7.09 -9.56
N GLN A 156 4.57 7.79 -10.69
CA GLN A 156 3.31 8.41 -11.15
C GLN A 156 2.25 7.38 -11.56
N PRO A 157 2.57 6.35 -12.39
CA PRO A 157 1.61 5.30 -12.68
C PRO A 157 1.28 4.45 -11.45
N LEU A 158 2.22 4.35 -10.48
CA LEU A 158 2.10 3.50 -9.30
C LEU A 158 1.21 4.10 -8.21
N SER A 159 0.96 5.41 -8.24
CA SER A 159 0.28 6.13 -7.15
C SER A 159 -1.24 5.91 -7.09
N LEU A 160 -1.82 5.25 -8.09
CA LEU A 160 -3.25 4.98 -8.16
C LEU A 160 -3.64 3.62 -7.56
N ASP A 161 -2.67 2.74 -7.36
CA ASP A 161 -2.88 1.44 -6.73
C ASP A 161 -1.74 1.16 -5.73
N TRP A 162 -2.09 1.10 -4.46
CA TRP A 162 -1.16 0.83 -3.36
C TRP A 162 -0.39 -0.51 -3.51
N ARG A 163 -0.85 -1.42 -4.37
CA ARG A 163 -0.19 -2.70 -4.67
C ARG A 163 1.00 -2.55 -5.60
N SER A 164 0.98 -1.50 -6.42
CA SER A 164 1.97 -1.33 -7.49
C SER A 164 3.36 -1.03 -6.97
N VAL A 165 3.48 -0.16 -5.97
CA VAL A 165 4.79 0.20 -5.38
C VAL A 165 5.49 -0.99 -4.73
N PRO A 166 4.85 -1.81 -3.87
CA PRO A 166 5.47 -3.02 -3.33
C PRO A 166 5.93 -3.99 -4.41
N ARG A 167 5.14 -4.22 -5.46
CA ARG A 167 5.50 -5.10 -6.58
C ARG A 167 6.73 -4.58 -7.31
N GLU A 168 6.79 -3.28 -7.57
CA GLU A 168 7.90 -2.70 -8.32
C GLU A 168 9.20 -2.70 -7.51
N ILE A 169 9.15 -2.35 -6.24
CA ILE A 169 10.33 -2.45 -5.35
C ILE A 169 10.77 -3.91 -5.24
N ALA A 170 9.84 -4.84 -5.07
CA ALA A 170 10.13 -6.25 -4.95
C ALA A 170 10.90 -6.82 -6.16
N LYS A 171 10.56 -6.41 -7.39
CA LYS A 171 11.32 -6.76 -8.60
C LYS A 171 12.78 -6.31 -8.53
N VAL A 172 13.04 -5.16 -7.92
CA VAL A 172 14.40 -4.62 -7.77
C VAL A 172 15.18 -5.44 -6.75
N ILE A 173 14.57 -5.78 -5.62
CA ILE A 173 15.27 -6.38 -4.47
C ILE A 173 15.13 -7.92 -4.36
N GLY A 174 14.39 -8.55 -5.26
CA GLY A 174 14.18 -10.01 -5.24
C GLY A 174 13.22 -10.51 -4.18
N LYS A 175 12.15 -9.75 -3.90
CA LYS A 175 11.18 -10.00 -2.85
C LYS A 175 9.73 -10.11 -3.37
N GLU A 176 9.57 -10.62 -4.59
CA GLU A 176 8.26 -10.68 -5.26
C GLU A 176 7.24 -11.51 -4.46
N GLN A 177 7.66 -12.62 -3.89
CA GLN A 177 6.77 -13.46 -3.07
C GLN A 177 6.37 -12.75 -1.76
N ASP A 178 7.31 -12.06 -1.11
CA ASP A 178 7.03 -11.28 0.09
C ASP A 178 6.03 -10.15 -0.22
N ALA A 179 6.17 -9.50 -1.37
CA ALA A 179 5.25 -8.46 -1.81
C ALA A 179 3.82 -9.00 -2.04
N GLU A 180 3.67 -10.10 -2.78
CA GLU A 180 2.35 -10.71 -3.00
C GLU A 180 1.73 -11.23 -1.71
N ALA A 181 2.50 -11.84 -0.82
CA ALA A 181 2.01 -12.28 0.49
C ALA A 181 1.53 -11.09 1.34
N ARG A 182 2.27 -9.98 1.32
CA ARG A 182 1.93 -8.77 2.07
C ARG A 182 0.70 -8.06 1.48
N ILE A 183 0.58 -8.03 0.16
CA ILE A 183 -0.60 -7.52 -0.54
C ILE A 183 -1.82 -8.36 -0.17
N ALA A 184 -1.73 -9.68 -0.28
CA ALA A 184 -2.83 -10.59 0.06
C ALA A 184 -3.30 -10.44 1.53
N GLN A 185 -2.38 -10.21 2.48
CA GLN A 185 -2.72 -9.93 3.87
C GLN A 185 -3.58 -8.66 4.03
N LEU A 186 -3.22 -7.59 3.32
CA LEU A 186 -3.98 -6.34 3.38
C LEU A 186 -5.33 -6.47 2.66
N GLU A 187 -5.38 -7.15 1.52
CA GLU A 187 -6.64 -7.44 0.83
C GLU A 187 -7.59 -8.26 1.71
N TRP A 188 -7.08 -9.28 2.38
CA TRP A 188 -7.86 -10.05 3.34
C TRP A 188 -8.40 -9.17 4.49
N LEU A 189 -7.55 -8.30 5.05
CA LEU A 189 -7.96 -7.33 6.07
C LEU A 189 -9.09 -6.41 5.58
N ILE A 190 -8.98 -5.91 4.35
CA ILE A 190 -10.01 -5.06 3.74
C ILE A 190 -11.33 -5.82 3.62
N VAL A 191 -11.30 -7.06 3.11
CA VAL A 191 -12.50 -7.90 2.97
C VAL A 191 -13.16 -8.14 4.33
N GLN A 192 -12.39 -8.54 5.35
CA GLN A 192 -12.91 -8.76 6.72
C GLN A 192 -13.43 -7.46 7.36
N SER A 193 -12.95 -6.32 6.90
CA SER A 193 -13.37 -5.01 7.41
C SER A 193 -14.71 -4.55 6.84
N ARG A 194 -15.04 -4.94 5.61
CA ARG A 194 -16.34 -4.59 4.98
C ARG A 194 -17.53 -5.10 5.79
N ASP A 195 -17.48 -6.34 6.26
CA ASP A 195 -18.57 -6.93 7.03
C ASP A 195 -18.89 -6.12 8.30
N LYS A 196 -17.86 -5.54 8.92
CA LYS A 196 -18.01 -4.67 10.09
C LYS A 196 -18.60 -3.30 9.75
N LEU A 197 -18.52 -2.89 8.50
CA LEU A 197 -19.00 -1.59 8.01
C LEU A 197 -20.38 -1.68 7.36
N LEU A 198 -21.01 -2.85 7.29
CA LEU A 198 -22.37 -3.04 6.79
C LEU A 198 -23.40 -2.06 7.37
N PRO A 199 -23.37 -1.69 8.68
CA PRO A 199 -24.31 -0.72 9.24
C PRO A 199 -24.21 0.69 8.63
N TYR A 200 -23.11 1.01 7.95
CA TYR A 200 -22.80 2.34 7.40
C TYR A 200 -22.96 2.44 5.88
N GLN A 201 -23.58 1.43 5.23
CA GLN A 201 -23.67 1.35 3.76
C GLN A 201 -24.48 2.48 3.13
N GLU A 202 -25.43 3.08 3.87
CA GLU A 202 -26.24 4.19 3.38
C GLU A 202 -25.65 5.57 3.73
N GLU A 203 -24.54 5.58 4.50
CA GLU A 203 -23.92 6.82 4.97
C GLU A 203 -22.75 7.24 4.07
N THR A 204 -22.49 8.55 4.04
CA THR A 204 -21.47 9.14 3.18
C THR A 204 -20.26 9.62 3.95
N PHE A 205 -19.08 9.46 3.33
CA PHE A 205 -17.79 9.69 3.95
C PHE A 205 -16.96 10.70 3.17
N ALA A 206 -16.32 11.62 3.88
CA ALA A 206 -15.32 12.52 3.32
C ALA A 206 -13.99 12.38 4.06
N PHE A 207 -12.91 12.30 3.30
CA PHE A 207 -11.53 12.28 3.80
C PHE A 207 -10.87 13.60 3.47
N LEU A 208 -10.49 14.37 4.49
CA LEU A 208 -10.11 15.76 4.35
C LEU A 208 -8.83 16.11 5.11
N ALA A 209 -8.12 17.12 4.66
CA ALA A 209 -7.10 17.83 5.39
C ALA A 209 -7.49 19.29 5.54
N LEU A 210 -7.40 19.84 6.75
CA LEU A 210 -7.67 21.26 6.95
C LEU A 210 -6.49 22.09 6.39
N ALA A 211 -6.77 22.87 5.37
CA ALA A 211 -5.83 23.79 4.74
C ALA A 211 -5.98 25.21 5.33
N ASP A 212 -5.28 26.17 4.73
CA ASP A 212 -5.38 27.57 5.19
C ASP A 212 -6.64 28.26 4.68
N LYS A 213 -7.07 29.30 5.40
CA LYS A 213 -8.21 30.17 5.04
C LYS A 213 -9.56 29.44 4.90
N GLY A 214 -9.83 28.42 5.72
CA GLY A 214 -11.12 27.72 5.70
C GLY A 214 -11.34 26.84 4.47
N SER A 215 -10.30 26.50 3.74
CA SER A 215 -10.35 25.52 2.66
C SER A 215 -9.91 24.14 3.16
N PHE A 216 -10.28 23.09 2.41
CA PHE A 216 -9.95 21.72 2.72
C PHE A 216 -9.20 21.07 1.55
N GLY A 217 -8.09 20.39 1.86
CA GLY A 217 -7.58 19.37 0.97
C GLY A 217 -8.55 18.19 0.99
N VAL A 218 -8.93 17.68 -0.18
CA VAL A 218 -9.80 16.52 -0.31
C VAL A 218 -9.02 15.35 -0.90
N PHE A 219 -9.17 14.18 -0.29
CA PHE A 219 -8.54 12.95 -0.76
C PHE A 219 -9.50 12.25 -1.73
N GLY A 220 -9.24 12.38 -3.03
CA GLY A 220 -10.13 11.95 -4.10
C GLY A 220 -10.29 10.42 -4.19
N LYS A 221 -11.44 9.95 -4.69
CA LYS A 221 -11.80 8.53 -4.73
C LYS A 221 -10.78 7.67 -5.48
N GLN A 222 -10.29 8.15 -6.63
CA GLN A 222 -9.30 7.42 -7.45
C GLN A 222 -7.91 7.33 -6.81
N ASN A 223 -7.55 8.27 -5.93
CA ASN A 223 -6.27 8.24 -5.23
C ASN A 223 -6.31 7.36 -3.97
N TYR A 224 -7.53 7.03 -3.48
CA TYR A 224 -7.73 6.24 -2.26
C TYR A 224 -8.72 5.09 -2.48
N PRO A 225 -8.44 4.20 -3.45
CA PRO A 225 -9.34 3.08 -3.77
C PRO A 225 -9.54 2.14 -2.57
N ALA A 226 -8.58 2.02 -1.68
CA ALA A 226 -8.71 1.20 -0.48
C ALA A 226 -9.87 1.63 0.44
N PHE A 227 -10.33 2.87 0.36
CA PHE A 227 -11.49 3.33 1.13
C PHE A 227 -12.78 3.28 0.31
N PHE A 228 -12.75 3.74 -0.94
CA PHE A 228 -13.96 4.00 -1.72
C PHE A 228 -14.34 2.89 -2.71
N ASP A 229 -13.37 2.11 -3.20
CA ASP A 229 -13.66 1.09 -4.20
C ASP A 229 -14.47 -0.07 -3.59
N GLY A 230 -15.61 -0.40 -4.20
CA GLY A 230 -16.50 -1.44 -3.69
C GLY A 230 -16.00 -2.87 -3.92
N GLN A 231 -15.05 -3.07 -4.84
CA GLN A 231 -14.50 -4.39 -5.13
C GLN A 231 -13.20 -4.66 -4.39
N SER A 232 -12.29 -3.69 -4.37
CA SER A 232 -10.93 -3.82 -3.85
C SER A 232 -10.64 -3.01 -2.59
N GLY A 233 -11.57 -2.16 -2.15
CA GLY A 233 -11.48 -1.31 -0.97
C GLY A 233 -12.58 -1.59 0.06
N LEU A 234 -12.76 -0.72 1.04
CA LEU A 234 -13.79 -0.80 2.06
C LEU A 234 -15.21 -0.59 1.50
N GLY A 235 -15.35 -0.01 0.31
CA GLY A 235 -16.63 0.30 -0.30
C GLY A 235 -17.40 1.44 0.38
N LEU A 236 -16.70 2.38 1.03
CA LEU A 236 -17.34 3.55 1.64
C LEU A 236 -17.93 4.47 0.56
N HIS A 237 -19.14 4.93 0.78
CA HIS A 237 -19.79 5.81 -0.16
C HIS A 237 -19.31 7.26 0.04
N ALA A 238 -18.94 7.92 -1.03
CA ALA A 238 -18.67 9.34 -1.02
C ALA A 238 -19.95 10.12 -1.34
N PRO A 239 -20.13 11.37 -0.85
CA PRO A 239 -21.25 12.21 -1.24
C PRO A 239 -21.31 12.45 -2.76
N ASN A 240 -22.51 12.67 -3.30
CA ASN A 240 -22.68 13.02 -4.71
C ASN A 240 -21.85 14.25 -5.09
N GLY A 241 -21.07 14.14 -6.18
CA GLY A 241 -20.18 15.21 -6.62
C GLY A 241 -18.89 15.34 -5.80
N TYR A 242 -18.55 14.34 -4.97
CA TYR A 242 -17.24 14.25 -4.31
C TYR A 242 -16.12 14.13 -5.34
N PRO A 243 -14.98 14.82 -5.16
CA PRO A 243 -13.90 14.81 -6.14
C PRO A 243 -13.34 13.41 -6.43
N GLU A 244 -13.13 13.13 -7.72
CA GLU A 244 -12.47 11.90 -8.15
C GLU A 244 -10.97 11.91 -7.82
N ARG A 245 -10.33 13.07 -7.95
CA ARG A 245 -8.90 13.25 -7.68
C ARG A 245 -8.66 14.15 -6.48
N THR A 246 -7.55 13.93 -5.82
CA THR A 246 -7.09 14.78 -4.72
C THR A 246 -6.94 16.23 -5.20
N GLY A 247 -7.45 17.15 -4.39
CA GLY A 247 -7.50 18.57 -4.73
C GLY A 247 -7.87 19.44 -3.53
N ARG A 248 -8.46 20.60 -3.80
CA ARG A 248 -8.93 21.52 -2.76
C ARG A 248 -10.40 21.89 -3.00
N ILE A 249 -11.13 22.05 -1.90
CA ILE A 249 -12.51 22.54 -1.89
C ILE A 249 -12.67 23.66 -0.85
N SER A 250 -13.63 24.56 -1.05
CA SER A 250 -14.02 25.54 -0.04
C SER A 250 -14.95 24.93 1.01
N LEU A 251 -15.21 25.65 2.08
CA LEU A 251 -16.17 25.26 3.10
C LEU A 251 -17.60 25.22 2.55
N GLU A 252 -17.94 26.15 1.64
CA GLU A 252 -19.24 26.16 0.95
C GLU A 252 -19.43 24.90 0.11
N ARG A 253 -18.37 24.50 -0.63
CA ARG A 253 -18.41 23.25 -1.40
C ARG A 253 -18.53 22.02 -0.50
N LEU A 254 -17.88 22.02 0.65
CA LEU A 254 -18.05 20.98 1.65
C LEU A 254 -19.47 20.92 2.19
N ALA A 255 -20.12 22.09 2.38
CA ALA A 255 -21.51 22.17 2.82
C ALA A 255 -22.50 21.65 1.76
N GLU A 256 -22.21 21.86 0.48
CA GLU A 256 -23.01 21.27 -0.62
C GLU A 256 -22.89 19.74 -0.63
N LEU A 257 -21.68 19.19 -0.39
CA LEU A 257 -21.44 17.76 -0.28
C LEU A 257 -22.11 17.16 0.96
N ASN A 258 -22.08 17.88 2.07
CA ASN A 258 -22.69 17.58 3.36
C ASN A 258 -22.56 16.10 3.80
N PRO A 259 -21.35 15.56 3.95
CA PRO A 259 -21.14 14.16 4.31
C PRO A 259 -21.68 13.83 5.70
N ASP A 260 -22.05 12.56 5.93
CA ASP A 260 -22.47 12.06 7.23
C ASP A 260 -21.28 11.87 8.17
N HIS A 261 -20.09 11.56 7.61
CA HIS A 261 -18.84 11.36 8.33
C HIS A 261 -17.68 12.11 7.70
N ILE A 262 -16.86 12.73 8.53
CA ILE A 262 -15.61 13.39 8.11
C ILE A 262 -14.42 12.75 8.84
N PHE A 263 -13.50 12.16 8.07
CA PHE A 263 -12.18 11.78 8.55
C PHE A 263 -11.20 12.91 8.23
N LEU A 264 -10.71 13.58 9.25
CA LEU A 264 -9.88 14.76 9.14
C LEU A 264 -8.44 14.42 9.49
N MET A 265 -7.52 14.72 8.58
CA MET A 265 -6.11 14.50 8.78
C MET A 265 -5.59 15.35 9.94
N LYS A 266 -5.00 14.71 10.95
CA LYS A 266 -4.37 15.37 12.08
C LYS A 266 -3.02 15.96 11.64
N VAL A 267 -2.90 17.27 11.80
CA VAL A 267 -1.67 18.02 11.56
C VAL A 267 -1.33 18.87 12.77
N ALA A 268 -0.08 19.28 12.91
CA ALA A 268 0.32 20.18 14.01
C ALA A 268 -0.52 21.46 14.00
N GLY A 269 -1.01 21.87 15.18
CA GLY A 269 -1.84 23.05 15.34
C GLY A 269 -3.27 22.93 14.82
N ILE A 270 -3.75 21.71 14.52
CA ILE A 270 -5.12 21.49 14.05
C ILE A 270 -6.17 21.96 15.06
N GLU A 271 -5.89 21.85 16.35
CA GLU A 271 -6.80 22.25 17.41
C GLU A 271 -7.17 23.74 17.30
N LYS A 272 -6.17 24.61 17.06
CA LYS A 272 -6.40 26.04 16.85
C LYS A 272 -7.22 26.31 15.59
N LYS A 273 -6.89 25.65 14.47
CA LYS A 273 -7.64 25.80 13.22
C LYS A 273 -9.10 25.35 13.36
N LEU A 274 -9.37 24.33 14.16
CA LEU A 274 -10.72 23.86 14.45
C LEU A 274 -11.50 24.83 15.35
N GLU A 275 -10.82 25.45 16.30
CA GLU A 275 -11.44 26.48 17.15
C GLU A 275 -11.94 27.64 16.29
N ASP A 276 -11.15 28.08 15.29
CA ASP A 276 -11.54 29.09 14.33
C ASP A 276 -12.78 28.66 13.48
N LEU A 277 -12.92 27.36 13.20
CA LEU A 277 -14.08 26.81 12.48
C LEU A 277 -15.34 26.67 13.36
N LYS A 278 -15.22 26.43 14.67
CA LYS A 278 -16.39 26.27 15.57
C LYS A 278 -17.33 27.48 15.56
N GLY A 279 -16.78 28.69 15.36
CA GLY A 279 -17.57 29.91 15.21
C GLY A 279 -18.22 30.11 13.84
N ASN A 280 -17.91 29.25 12.87
CA ASN A 280 -18.44 29.37 11.50
C ASN A 280 -19.79 28.64 11.38
N SER A 281 -20.83 29.36 10.99
CA SER A 281 -22.19 28.82 10.88
C SER A 281 -22.32 27.72 9.81
N ILE A 282 -21.57 27.80 8.70
CA ILE A 282 -21.56 26.79 7.64
C ILE A 282 -20.97 25.49 8.18
N TRP A 283 -19.82 25.55 8.87
CA TRP A 283 -19.22 24.39 9.50
C TRP A 283 -20.15 23.72 10.51
N SER A 284 -20.73 24.52 11.41
CA SER A 284 -21.64 24.04 12.46
C SER A 284 -22.94 23.46 11.91
N ALA A 285 -23.31 23.81 10.66
CA ALA A 285 -24.50 23.29 10.00
C ALA A 285 -24.31 21.92 9.34
N LEU A 286 -23.04 21.46 9.12
CA LEU A 286 -22.74 20.16 8.50
C LEU A 286 -23.35 19.01 9.30
N GLN A 287 -23.84 17.98 8.62
CA GLN A 287 -24.40 16.77 9.26
C GLN A 287 -23.34 16.06 10.14
N ALA A 288 -22.16 15.84 9.61
CA ALA A 288 -21.07 15.24 10.35
C ALA A 288 -20.70 16.01 11.63
N VAL A 289 -20.78 17.36 11.61
CA VAL A 289 -20.46 18.19 12.79
C VAL A 289 -21.57 18.11 13.83
N LYS A 290 -22.83 18.20 13.41
CA LYS A 290 -24.00 18.07 14.31
C LYS A 290 -24.10 16.69 14.95
N GLY A 291 -23.77 15.65 14.19
CA GLY A 291 -23.78 14.25 14.65
C GLY A 291 -22.56 13.88 15.51
N GLY A 292 -21.53 14.75 15.61
CA GLY A 292 -20.27 14.41 16.28
C GLY A 292 -19.41 13.44 15.49
N HIS A 293 -19.63 13.29 14.18
CA HIS A 293 -18.97 12.36 13.29
C HIS A 293 -17.75 12.96 12.59
N VAL A 294 -17.01 13.81 13.29
CA VAL A 294 -15.73 14.35 12.82
C VAL A 294 -14.60 13.64 13.56
N TYR A 295 -13.86 12.82 12.84
CA TYR A 295 -12.82 11.95 13.38
C TYR A 295 -11.43 12.40 12.96
N PHE A 296 -10.46 12.25 13.86
CA PHE A 296 -9.08 12.61 13.58
C PHE A 296 -8.25 11.37 13.30
N VAL A 297 -7.58 11.34 12.17
CA VAL A 297 -6.66 10.27 11.78
C VAL A 297 -5.27 10.86 11.59
N ASP A 298 -4.26 10.18 12.10
CA ASP A 298 -2.87 10.56 11.90
C ASP A 298 -2.54 10.70 10.40
N ARG A 299 -1.68 11.65 10.08
CA ARG A 299 -1.27 11.94 8.70
C ARG A 299 -0.86 10.69 7.92
N SER A 300 -0.23 9.74 8.57
CA SER A 300 0.21 8.51 7.93
C SER A 300 -0.92 7.64 7.35
N GLY A 301 -2.15 7.78 7.84
CA GLY A 301 -3.32 7.12 7.23
C GLY A 301 -3.79 7.74 5.91
N PHE A 302 -3.19 8.84 5.49
CA PHE A 302 -3.51 9.57 4.27
C PHE A 302 -2.36 9.60 3.26
N THR A 303 -1.32 8.82 3.46
CA THR A 303 -0.25 8.62 2.47
C THR A 303 -0.57 7.40 1.60
N VAL A 304 0.00 7.39 0.40
CA VAL A 304 -0.18 6.26 -0.53
C VAL A 304 0.94 5.26 -0.31
N GLY A 305 0.60 4.08 0.17
CA GLY A 305 1.53 2.99 0.40
C GLY A 305 0.89 1.88 1.21
N ILE A 306 1.51 0.72 1.25
CA ILE A 306 0.89 -0.48 1.84
C ILE A 306 0.74 -0.40 3.36
N VAL A 307 1.72 0.18 4.07
CA VAL A 307 1.66 0.36 5.54
C VAL A 307 0.66 1.45 5.90
N ALA A 308 0.68 2.55 5.16
CA ALA A 308 -0.26 3.65 5.34
C ALA A 308 -1.71 3.22 5.07
N THR A 309 -1.93 2.47 4.00
CA THR A 309 -3.25 1.94 3.65
C THR A 309 -3.77 1.01 4.75
N GLU A 310 -2.93 0.08 5.24
CA GLU A 310 -3.31 -0.80 6.35
C GLU A 310 -3.68 -0.01 7.61
N TYR A 311 -2.85 0.97 7.96
CA TYR A 311 -3.10 1.83 9.10
C TYR A 311 -4.41 2.61 8.95
N GLY A 312 -4.65 3.20 7.77
CA GLY A 312 -5.88 3.94 7.46
C GLY A 312 -7.12 3.05 7.55
N VAL A 313 -7.11 1.88 6.94
CA VAL A 313 -8.20 0.89 7.00
C VAL A 313 -8.50 0.50 8.46
N LYS A 314 -7.48 0.14 9.24
CA LYS A 314 -7.65 -0.20 10.66
C LYS A 314 -8.25 0.94 11.48
N ASN A 315 -7.83 2.19 11.22
CA ASN A 315 -8.36 3.36 11.94
C ASN A 315 -9.80 3.66 11.58
N VAL A 316 -10.18 3.60 10.31
CA VAL A 316 -11.56 3.79 9.88
C VAL A 316 -12.46 2.75 10.57
N VAL A 317 -12.13 1.48 10.47
CA VAL A 317 -12.92 0.41 11.08
C VAL A 317 -13.02 0.59 12.60
N LYS A 318 -11.88 0.79 13.28
CA LYS A 318 -11.85 1.00 14.74
C LYS A 318 -12.69 2.20 15.18
N THR A 319 -12.73 3.25 14.37
CA THR A 319 -13.46 4.49 14.70
C THR A 319 -14.95 4.28 14.58
N LEU A 320 -15.39 3.61 13.53
CA LEU A 320 -16.81 3.40 13.25
C LEU A 320 -17.43 2.27 14.09
N THR A 321 -16.64 1.31 14.57
CA THR A 321 -17.13 0.14 15.30
C THR A 321 -16.91 0.21 16.81
N LYS A 322 -16.67 1.40 17.36
CA LYS A 322 -16.63 1.65 18.80
C LYS A 322 -18.07 1.77 19.34
#